data_3d1c2a6b68f51a228b5d79ad8616cf39
#
_entry.id   3d1c2a6b68f51a228b5d79ad8616cf39
#
_cell.length_a   1.000
_cell.length_b   1.000
_cell.length_c   1.000
_cell.angle_alpha   90.00
_cell.angle_beta   90.00
_cell.angle_gamma   90.00
#
_symmetry.space_group_name_H-M   'P 1'
#
loop_
_entity.id
_entity.type
_entity.pdbx_description
1 polymer ?
#
loop_
_entity_poly.entity_id
_entity_poly.type
_entity_poly.pdbx_seq_one_letter_code
_entity_poly.pdbx_strand_id
1 'polypeptide(L)'
;MIKEKEEFIQFLQELKLSDIETIISRFENYYQLLIEYNQHINLFSRATPVSNLWNHHFLDSLLPLKVIDFSNKKIMDFGSGGGLPGIPVKLAVPSCKMVLIDSIHKRARATSEMILKMELSDCESICSRLEDYDADEKFDYLLCRAVKMEKRYFGPIKRLLKPEGMMLLYKAKDYSDIAALNPRELIKEDLSYGRRVIYALAPSMLR
;
A
#
# COMPACT_ATOMS: atom_id res chain seq x y z
N MET A 1 -19.17 18.28 1.73
CA MET A 1 -18.07 17.29 1.52
C MET A 1 -18.71 15.91 1.54
N ILE A 2 -18.19 14.93 0.79
CA ILE A 2 -18.73 13.55 0.85
C ILE A 2 -18.24 12.88 2.14
N LYS A 3 -19.09 12.06 2.76
CA LYS A 3 -18.86 11.43 4.08
C LYS A 3 -17.54 10.66 4.15
N GLU A 4 -17.20 9.88 3.12
CA GLU A 4 -15.99 9.08 3.06
C GLU A 4 -14.72 9.92 3.07
N LYS A 5 -14.75 11.11 2.47
CA LYS A 5 -13.64 12.07 2.49
C LYS A 5 -13.52 12.76 3.86
N GLU A 6 -14.64 13.04 4.52
CA GLU A 6 -14.63 13.59 5.89
C GLU A 6 -14.00 12.58 6.87
N GLU A 7 -14.38 11.30 6.77
CA GLU A 7 -13.78 10.21 7.57
C GLU A 7 -12.26 10.12 7.33
N PHE A 8 -11.82 10.21 6.07
CA PHE A 8 -10.40 10.21 5.73
C PHE A 8 -9.64 11.41 6.31
N ILE A 9 -10.21 12.62 6.21
CA ILE A 9 -9.60 13.84 6.76
C ILE A 9 -9.47 13.75 8.28
N GLN A 10 -10.53 13.28 8.96
CA GLN A 10 -10.49 13.05 10.41
C GLN A 10 -9.39 12.06 10.79
N PHE A 11 -9.24 10.98 10.03
CA PHE A 11 -8.18 10.00 10.25
C PHE A 11 -6.77 10.61 10.07
N LEU A 12 -6.55 11.46 9.06
CA LEU A 12 -5.26 12.16 8.90
C LEU A 12 -4.95 13.07 10.12
N GLN A 13 -5.96 13.72 10.69
CA GLN A 13 -5.80 14.55 11.90
C GLN A 13 -5.39 13.70 13.10
N GLU A 14 -5.97 12.50 13.26
CA GLU A 14 -5.61 11.55 14.32
C GLU A 14 -4.15 11.10 14.21
N LEU A 15 -3.64 10.93 13.00
CA LEU A 15 -2.23 10.57 12.75
C LEU A 15 -1.23 11.68 13.10
N LYS A 16 -1.70 12.91 13.36
CA LYS A 16 -0.88 14.08 13.71
C LYS A 16 0.23 14.37 12.69
N LEU A 17 -0.04 14.11 11.41
CA LEU A 17 0.88 14.43 10.33
C LEU A 17 1.05 15.95 10.19
N SER A 18 2.23 16.37 9.79
CA SER A 18 2.48 17.77 9.43
C SER A 18 1.85 18.08 8.07
N ASP A 19 1.39 19.32 7.89
CA ASP A 19 0.91 19.85 6.61
C ASP A 19 -0.24 19.03 5.97
N ILE A 20 -1.28 18.80 6.76
CA ILE A 20 -2.46 17.99 6.35
C ILE A 20 -3.12 18.58 5.09
N GLU A 21 -3.14 19.90 4.92
CA GLU A 21 -3.76 20.55 3.75
C GLU A 21 -3.04 20.15 2.45
N THR A 22 -1.72 20.20 2.44
CA THR A 22 -0.92 19.72 1.30
C THR A 22 -1.13 18.22 1.04
N ILE A 23 -1.20 17.41 2.10
CA ILE A 23 -1.47 15.97 1.97
C ILE A 23 -2.84 15.75 1.31
N ILE A 24 -3.89 16.43 1.79
CA ILE A 24 -5.24 16.32 1.20
C ILE A 24 -5.23 16.71 -0.27
N SER A 25 -4.60 17.82 -0.65
CA SER A 25 -4.49 18.25 -2.05
C SER A 25 -3.82 17.19 -2.93
N ARG A 26 -2.75 16.57 -2.45
CA ARG A 26 -2.08 15.47 -3.16
C ARG A 26 -2.98 14.25 -3.32
N PHE A 27 -3.75 13.90 -2.30
CA PHE A 27 -4.74 12.80 -2.39
C PHE A 27 -5.88 13.13 -3.35
N GLU A 28 -6.32 14.38 -3.43
CA GLU A 28 -7.31 14.82 -4.43
C GLU A 28 -6.79 14.63 -5.86
N ASN A 29 -5.54 15.02 -6.12
CA ASN A 29 -4.92 14.79 -7.42
C ASN A 29 -4.82 13.29 -7.73
N TYR A 30 -4.36 12.46 -6.78
CA TYR A 30 -4.29 11.01 -6.95
C TYR A 30 -5.68 10.39 -7.18
N TYR A 31 -6.70 10.86 -6.46
CA TYR A 31 -8.09 10.43 -6.65
C TYR A 31 -8.57 10.65 -8.09
N GLN A 32 -8.32 11.83 -8.65
CA GLN A 32 -8.71 12.14 -10.04
C GLN A 32 -7.97 11.25 -11.04
N LEU A 33 -6.66 11.09 -10.87
CA LEU A 33 -5.85 10.24 -11.73
C LEU A 33 -6.31 8.77 -11.67
N LEU A 34 -6.58 8.23 -10.48
CA LEU A 34 -7.08 6.87 -10.34
C LEU A 34 -8.40 6.66 -11.10
N ILE A 35 -9.33 7.60 -11.02
CA ILE A 35 -10.61 7.53 -11.74
C ILE A 35 -10.38 7.59 -13.24
N GLU A 36 -9.57 8.52 -13.73
CA GLU A 36 -9.23 8.68 -15.15
C GLU A 36 -8.66 7.37 -15.72
N TYR A 37 -7.60 6.85 -15.09
CA TYR A 37 -6.94 5.63 -15.56
C TYR A 37 -7.83 4.38 -15.43
N ASN A 38 -8.69 4.31 -14.41
CA ASN A 38 -9.57 3.16 -14.18
C ASN A 38 -10.66 3.04 -15.26
N GLN A 39 -10.92 4.07 -16.05
CA GLN A 39 -11.82 3.98 -17.20
C GLN A 39 -11.32 2.97 -18.25
N HIS A 40 -9.99 2.86 -18.38
CA HIS A 40 -9.33 2.04 -19.42
C HIS A 40 -8.59 0.82 -18.85
N ILE A 41 -8.09 0.93 -17.61
CA ILE A 41 -7.28 -0.10 -16.96
C ILE A 41 -7.94 -0.45 -15.62
N ASN A 42 -8.18 -1.72 -15.35
CA ASN A 42 -8.78 -2.15 -14.07
C ASN A 42 -7.76 -2.04 -12.93
N LEU A 43 -7.66 -0.85 -12.32
CA LEU A 43 -6.77 -0.53 -11.20
C LEU A 43 -7.45 -0.81 -9.84
N PHE A 44 -8.76 -0.60 -9.77
CA PHE A 44 -9.62 -0.94 -8.63
C PHE A 44 -10.99 -1.37 -9.13
N SER A 45 -11.78 -2.03 -8.25
CA SER A 45 -13.11 -2.54 -8.61
C SER A 45 -14.04 -1.44 -9.11
N ARG A 46 -14.63 -1.63 -10.28
CA ARG A 46 -15.65 -0.75 -10.85
C ARG A 46 -17.05 -0.95 -10.26
N ALA A 47 -17.22 -2.00 -9.45
CA ALA A 47 -18.51 -2.31 -8.82
C ALA A 47 -18.78 -1.46 -7.56
N THR A 48 -17.78 -0.76 -7.04
CA THR A 48 -17.90 0.09 -5.85
C THR A 48 -17.95 1.57 -6.24
N PRO A 49 -18.73 2.40 -5.50
CA PRO A 49 -18.74 3.84 -5.71
C PRO A 49 -17.32 4.43 -5.62
N VAL A 50 -17.00 5.38 -6.50
CA VAL A 50 -15.67 6.02 -6.50
C VAL A 50 -15.39 6.79 -5.20
N SER A 51 -16.42 7.27 -4.50
CA SER A 51 -16.30 7.89 -3.18
C SER A 51 -15.61 6.97 -2.15
N ASN A 52 -15.77 5.66 -2.30
CA ASN A 52 -15.15 4.66 -1.43
C ASN A 52 -13.61 4.60 -1.56
N LEU A 53 -13.02 5.26 -2.57
CA LEU A 53 -11.56 5.41 -2.63
C LEU A 53 -11.00 6.07 -1.38
N TRP A 54 -11.73 7.04 -0.80
CA TRP A 54 -11.27 7.80 0.36
C TRP A 54 -11.09 6.95 1.62
N ASN A 55 -12.08 6.10 1.93
CA ASN A 55 -12.00 5.28 3.15
C ASN A 55 -11.54 3.84 2.87
N HIS A 56 -12.14 3.12 1.90
CA HIS A 56 -11.78 1.72 1.62
C HIS A 56 -10.38 1.53 1.03
N HIS A 57 -9.79 2.60 0.46
CA HIS A 57 -8.47 2.50 -0.16
C HIS A 57 -7.45 3.44 0.47
N PHE A 58 -7.71 4.74 0.56
CA PHE A 58 -6.71 5.68 1.08
C PHE A 58 -6.54 5.55 2.60
N LEU A 59 -7.63 5.65 3.37
CA LEU A 59 -7.57 5.45 4.82
C LEU A 59 -7.01 4.06 5.15
N ASP A 60 -7.55 3.01 4.53
CA ASP A 60 -7.11 1.63 4.73
C ASP A 60 -5.59 1.47 4.50
N SER A 61 -5.05 2.11 3.46
CA SER A 61 -3.63 2.10 3.15
C SER A 61 -2.75 2.72 4.23
N LEU A 62 -3.28 3.71 4.96
CA LEU A 62 -2.53 4.47 5.98
C LEU A 62 -2.64 3.89 7.39
N LEU A 63 -3.43 2.84 7.62
CA LEU A 63 -3.59 2.23 8.94
C LEU A 63 -2.26 1.92 9.65
N PRO A 64 -1.21 1.39 8.96
CA PRO A 64 0.07 1.13 9.62
C PRO A 64 0.74 2.35 10.25
N LEU A 65 0.44 3.57 9.78
CA LEU A 65 1.02 4.81 10.34
C LEU A 65 0.61 5.06 11.79
N LYS A 66 -0.44 4.40 12.30
CA LYS A 66 -0.80 4.47 13.73
C LYS A 66 0.29 3.88 14.64
N VAL A 67 1.13 2.97 14.14
CA VAL A 67 2.09 2.21 14.96
C VAL A 67 3.48 2.09 14.34
N ILE A 68 3.66 2.51 13.08
CA ILE A 68 4.93 2.43 12.35
C ILE A 68 5.28 3.80 11.79
N ASP A 69 6.51 4.23 12.06
CA ASP A 69 7.11 5.37 11.37
C ASP A 69 7.85 4.90 10.10
N PHE A 70 7.35 5.33 8.94
CA PHE A 70 7.95 5.05 7.64
C PHE A 70 8.95 6.13 7.17
N SER A 71 9.22 7.14 7.97
CA SER A 71 10.16 8.22 7.61
C SER A 71 11.53 7.65 7.27
N ASN A 72 12.06 8.01 6.08
CA ASN A 72 13.35 7.57 5.55
C ASN A 72 13.50 6.04 5.39
N LYS A 73 12.39 5.29 5.37
CA LYS A 73 12.39 3.85 5.13
C LYS A 73 12.32 3.52 3.65
N LYS A 74 12.97 2.42 3.26
CA LYS A 74 12.85 1.84 1.92
C LYS A 74 11.74 0.80 1.93
N ILE A 75 10.71 1.03 1.13
CA ILE A 75 9.44 0.27 1.15
C ILE A 75 9.15 -0.26 -0.25
N MET A 76 8.69 -1.51 -0.31
CA MET A 76 8.14 -2.08 -1.54
C MET A 76 6.64 -2.33 -1.37
N ASP A 77 5.86 -2.00 -2.39
CA ASP A 77 4.45 -2.41 -2.52
C ASP A 77 4.34 -3.55 -3.54
N PHE A 78 4.01 -4.73 -3.06
CA PHE A 78 3.94 -5.96 -3.85
C PHE A 78 2.53 -6.21 -4.37
N GLY A 79 2.38 -6.22 -5.69
CA GLY A 79 1.09 -6.34 -6.37
C GLY A 79 0.29 -5.04 -6.28
N SER A 80 0.97 -3.92 -6.51
CA SER A 80 0.49 -2.56 -6.23
C SER A 80 -0.77 -2.16 -6.99
N GLY A 81 -1.06 -2.78 -8.15
CA GLY A 81 -2.24 -2.45 -8.96
C GLY A 81 -2.26 -0.99 -9.39
N GLY A 82 -3.18 -0.22 -8.83
CA GLY A 82 -3.26 1.24 -9.00
C GLY A 82 -2.30 2.04 -8.12
N GLY A 83 -1.33 1.40 -7.47
CA GLY A 83 -0.42 2.03 -6.51
C GLY A 83 -0.93 1.96 -5.06
N LEU A 84 -1.77 0.98 -4.75
CA LEU A 84 -2.44 0.84 -3.45
C LEU A 84 -1.91 -0.39 -2.68
N PRO A 85 -1.28 -0.23 -1.51
CA PRO A 85 -1.26 0.91 -0.61
C PRO A 85 -0.06 1.87 -0.80
N GLY A 86 0.90 1.61 -1.68
CA GLY A 86 2.18 2.31 -1.75
C GLY A 86 2.08 3.82 -1.99
N ILE A 87 1.32 4.27 -3.00
CA ILE A 87 1.16 5.71 -3.28
C ILE A 87 0.54 6.46 -2.09
N PRO A 88 -0.58 6.03 -1.47
CA PRO A 88 -1.08 6.64 -0.24
C PRO A 88 -0.03 6.81 0.85
N VAL A 89 0.77 5.77 1.12
CA VAL A 89 1.87 5.85 2.10
C VAL A 89 2.90 6.90 1.68
N LYS A 90 3.30 6.93 0.40
CA LYS A 90 4.24 7.93 -0.14
C LYS A 90 3.71 9.37 -0.03
N LEU A 91 2.42 9.59 -0.29
CA LEU A 91 1.79 10.89 -0.16
C LEU A 91 1.75 11.40 1.28
N ALA A 92 1.51 10.48 2.24
CA ALA A 92 1.47 10.81 3.66
C ALA A 92 2.87 10.93 4.30
N VAL A 93 3.87 10.20 3.78
CA VAL A 93 5.25 10.16 4.28
C VAL A 93 6.22 10.38 3.12
N PRO A 94 6.39 11.63 2.64
CA PRO A 94 7.19 11.92 1.45
C PRO A 94 8.67 11.52 1.55
N SER A 95 9.21 11.41 2.77
CA SER A 95 10.61 11.02 3.01
C SER A 95 10.88 9.52 2.81
N CYS A 96 9.86 8.66 2.71
CA CYS A 96 10.10 7.25 2.42
C CYS A 96 10.53 7.06 0.94
N LYS A 97 11.31 6.01 0.68
CA LYS A 97 11.63 5.54 -0.68
C LYS A 97 10.67 4.42 -1.04
N MET A 98 9.94 4.55 -2.14
CA MET A 98 8.87 3.63 -2.50
C MET A 98 9.13 2.97 -3.85
N VAL A 99 9.10 1.64 -3.87
CA VAL A 99 9.14 0.82 -5.09
C VAL A 99 7.83 0.06 -5.20
N LEU A 100 7.09 0.29 -6.27
CA LEU A 100 5.84 -0.42 -6.54
C LEU A 100 6.09 -1.47 -7.62
N ILE A 101 5.70 -2.73 -7.37
CA ILE A 101 5.80 -3.77 -8.39
C ILE A 101 4.43 -4.37 -8.70
N ASP A 102 4.15 -4.55 -9.98
CA ASP A 102 3.01 -5.32 -10.48
C ASP A 102 3.42 -6.12 -11.72
N SER A 103 2.99 -7.37 -11.81
CA SER A 103 3.31 -8.24 -12.94
C SER A 103 2.52 -7.90 -14.21
N ILE A 104 1.51 -7.05 -14.11
CA ILE A 104 0.65 -6.65 -15.23
C ILE A 104 1.15 -5.33 -15.82
N HIS A 105 1.78 -5.41 -16.99
CA HIS A 105 2.40 -4.27 -17.67
C HIS A 105 1.51 -3.02 -17.74
N LYS A 106 0.22 -3.17 -18.08
CA LYS A 106 -0.72 -2.04 -18.16
C LYS A 106 -0.88 -1.32 -16.82
N ARG A 107 -0.90 -2.06 -15.69
CA ARG A 107 -1.03 -1.48 -14.34
C ARG A 107 0.26 -0.77 -13.93
N ALA A 108 1.41 -1.44 -14.06
CA ALA A 108 2.71 -0.83 -13.74
C ALA A 108 2.95 0.45 -14.54
N ARG A 109 2.63 0.44 -15.85
CA ARG A 109 2.73 1.63 -16.70
C ARG A 109 1.82 2.76 -16.23
N ALA A 110 0.53 2.49 -15.97
CA ALA A 110 -0.41 3.50 -15.47
C ALA A 110 0.07 4.10 -14.14
N THR A 111 0.57 3.26 -13.22
CA THR A 111 1.11 3.72 -11.94
C THR A 111 2.36 4.56 -12.13
N SER A 112 3.27 4.18 -13.05
CA SER A 112 4.44 5.00 -13.40
C SER A 112 4.05 6.37 -13.96
N GLU A 113 3.07 6.42 -14.85
CA GLU A 113 2.56 7.70 -15.40
C GLU A 113 1.90 8.58 -14.32
N MET A 114 1.18 7.99 -13.36
CA MET A 114 0.61 8.72 -12.22
C MET A 114 1.72 9.29 -11.31
N ILE A 115 2.77 8.50 -11.01
CA ILE A 115 3.93 8.95 -10.23
C ILE A 115 4.58 10.18 -10.89
N LEU A 116 4.78 10.14 -12.21
CA LEU A 116 5.34 11.27 -12.97
C LEU A 116 4.43 12.50 -12.94
N LYS A 117 3.12 12.34 -13.18
CA LYS A 117 2.14 13.43 -13.12
C LYS A 117 2.03 14.08 -11.74
N MET A 118 2.27 13.32 -10.67
CA MET A 118 2.26 13.80 -9.29
C MET A 118 3.64 14.28 -8.79
N GLU A 119 4.68 14.17 -9.62
CA GLU A 119 6.05 14.56 -9.29
C GLU A 119 6.58 13.91 -8.00
N LEU A 120 6.29 12.62 -7.80
CA LEU A 120 6.71 11.91 -6.60
C LEU A 120 8.20 11.52 -6.71
N SER A 121 9.05 12.24 -5.96
CA SER A 121 10.47 11.90 -5.83
C SER A 121 10.65 10.58 -5.06
N ASP A 122 11.76 9.85 -5.28
CA ASP A 122 12.06 8.58 -4.62
C ASP A 122 10.87 7.59 -4.64
N CYS A 123 10.17 7.55 -5.78
CA CYS A 123 9.01 6.68 -6.00
C CYS A 123 9.05 6.14 -7.43
N GLU A 124 9.03 4.83 -7.60
CA GLU A 124 9.05 4.20 -8.92
C GLU A 124 8.07 3.04 -9.02
N SER A 125 7.60 2.77 -10.24
CA SER A 125 6.75 1.62 -10.55
C SER A 125 7.41 0.73 -11.60
N ILE A 126 7.56 -0.55 -11.28
CA ILE A 126 8.28 -1.54 -12.08
C ILE A 126 7.35 -2.69 -12.47
N CYS A 127 7.35 -3.04 -13.75
CA CYS A 127 6.66 -4.22 -14.24
C CYS A 127 7.52 -5.45 -13.98
N SER A 128 7.25 -6.16 -12.88
CA SER A 128 7.98 -7.39 -12.52
C SER A 128 7.11 -8.31 -11.68
N ARG A 129 7.42 -9.61 -11.72
CA ARG A 129 6.99 -10.54 -10.67
C ARG A 129 7.91 -10.40 -9.47
N LEU A 130 7.41 -10.72 -8.27
CA LEU A 130 8.22 -10.67 -7.05
C LEU A 130 9.42 -11.63 -7.13
N GLU A 131 9.20 -12.80 -7.74
CA GLU A 131 10.21 -13.85 -7.91
C GLU A 131 11.38 -13.41 -8.78
N ASP A 132 11.10 -12.59 -9.79
CA ASP A 132 12.05 -12.15 -10.82
C ASP A 132 12.68 -10.79 -10.50
N TYR A 133 12.15 -10.07 -9.48
CA TYR A 133 12.66 -8.77 -9.09
C TYR A 133 13.90 -8.94 -8.21
N ASP A 134 14.97 -8.23 -8.58
CA ASP A 134 16.19 -8.11 -7.79
C ASP A 134 16.41 -6.66 -7.38
N ALA A 135 16.97 -6.43 -6.21
CA ALA A 135 17.17 -5.11 -5.64
C ALA A 135 18.61 -4.92 -5.18
N ASP A 136 19.20 -3.78 -5.49
CA ASP A 136 20.55 -3.41 -5.01
C ASP A 136 20.61 -3.31 -3.48
N GLU A 137 19.52 -2.86 -2.87
CA GLU A 137 19.40 -2.71 -1.43
C GLU A 137 18.11 -3.34 -0.91
N LYS A 138 18.19 -4.02 0.22
CA LYS A 138 17.03 -4.61 0.89
C LYS A 138 16.07 -3.58 1.46
N PHE A 139 14.80 -3.98 1.56
CA PHE A 139 13.70 -3.17 2.06
C PHE A 139 13.52 -3.27 3.57
N ASP A 140 13.12 -2.17 4.19
CA ASP A 140 12.67 -2.14 5.58
C ASP A 140 11.28 -2.78 5.70
N TYR A 141 10.41 -2.51 4.71
CA TYR A 141 9.03 -3.03 4.69
C TYR A 141 8.63 -3.50 3.29
N LEU A 142 7.86 -4.60 3.25
CA LEU A 142 7.06 -4.99 2.10
C LEU A 142 5.58 -4.81 2.46
N LEU A 143 4.87 -4.02 1.67
CA LEU A 143 3.42 -3.90 1.78
C LEU A 143 2.76 -4.88 0.82
N CYS A 144 1.66 -5.51 1.23
CA CYS A 144 0.92 -6.42 0.38
C CYS A 144 -0.57 -6.34 0.66
N ARG A 145 -1.34 -5.94 -0.34
CA ARG A 145 -2.80 -5.87 -0.28
C ARG A 145 -3.43 -6.62 -1.45
N ALA A 146 -4.48 -7.39 -1.17
CA ALA A 146 -5.25 -8.14 -2.16
C ALA A 146 -4.47 -9.21 -2.96
N VAL A 147 -3.26 -9.54 -2.57
CA VAL A 147 -2.52 -10.70 -3.09
C VAL A 147 -2.61 -11.85 -2.09
N LYS A 148 -2.99 -13.04 -2.57
CA LYS A 148 -2.99 -14.26 -1.76
C LYS A 148 -1.55 -14.68 -1.53
N MET A 149 -1.19 -14.95 -0.26
CA MET A 149 0.15 -15.41 0.10
C MET A 149 0.34 -16.88 -0.31
N GLU A 150 1.41 -17.15 -1.04
CA GLU A 150 1.77 -18.48 -1.52
C GLU A 150 3.24 -18.79 -1.20
N LYS A 151 3.58 -20.08 -1.02
CA LYS A 151 4.95 -20.52 -0.67
C LYS A 151 6.02 -20.05 -1.66
N ARG A 152 5.68 -19.88 -2.94
CA ARG A 152 6.62 -19.37 -3.97
C ARG A 152 7.16 -17.96 -3.66
N TYR A 153 6.43 -17.16 -2.87
CA TYR A 153 6.87 -15.83 -2.47
C TYR A 153 7.82 -15.81 -1.27
N PHE A 154 7.93 -16.90 -0.49
CA PHE A 154 8.71 -16.91 0.75
C PHE A 154 10.20 -16.66 0.50
N GLY A 155 10.79 -17.34 -0.49
CA GLY A 155 12.18 -17.12 -0.89
C GLY A 155 12.46 -15.69 -1.33
N PRO A 156 11.72 -15.15 -2.32
CA PRO A 156 11.80 -13.75 -2.73
C PRO A 156 11.64 -12.76 -1.58
N ILE A 157 10.65 -12.91 -0.71
CA ILE A 157 10.43 -12.00 0.43
C ILE A 157 11.65 -12.00 1.36
N LYS A 158 12.22 -13.16 1.70
CA LYS A 158 13.43 -13.25 2.52
C LYS A 158 14.65 -12.59 1.87
N ARG A 159 14.78 -12.73 0.55
CA ARG A 159 15.87 -12.10 -0.20
C ARG A 159 15.78 -10.59 -0.17
N LEU A 160 14.57 -10.05 -0.34
CA LEU A 160 14.30 -8.63 -0.48
C LEU A 160 14.22 -7.88 0.85
N LEU A 161 13.77 -8.50 1.94
CA LEU A 161 13.68 -7.86 3.25
C LEU A 161 15.02 -7.83 3.97
N LYS A 162 15.28 -6.75 4.72
CA LYS A 162 16.30 -6.70 5.74
C LYS A 162 16.05 -7.77 6.82
N PRO A 163 17.06 -8.22 7.59
CA PRO A 163 16.85 -9.21 8.67
C PRO A 163 15.80 -8.78 9.68
N GLU A 164 15.75 -7.49 10.04
CA GLU A 164 14.78 -6.84 10.92
C GLU A 164 13.56 -6.28 10.20
N GLY A 165 13.51 -6.41 8.87
CA GLY A 165 12.43 -5.93 8.03
C GLY A 165 11.13 -6.72 8.25
N MET A 166 10.02 -6.15 7.85
CA MET A 166 8.70 -6.76 8.01
C MET A 166 7.87 -6.69 6.72
N MET A 167 7.16 -7.76 6.45
CA MET A 167 6.06 -7.75 5.49
C MET A 167 4.76 -7.39 6.19
N LEU A 168 4.06 -6.38 5.70
CA LEU A 168 2.76 -5.94 6.20
C LEU A 168 1.66 -6.40 5.25
N LEU A 169 0.74 -7.19 5.80
CA LEU A 169 -0.35 -7.82 5.05
C LEU A 169 -1.68 -7.19 5.44
N TYR A 170 -2.32 -6.56 4.47
CA TYR A 170 -3.62 -5.92 4.64
C TYR A 170 -4.73 -6.97 4.43
N LYS A 171 -5.43 -7.32 5.50
CA LYS A 171 -6.49 -8.31 5.49
C LYS A 171 -7.81 -7.74 6.01
N ALA A 172 -8.92 -8.30 5.53
CA ALA A 172 -10.24 -8.03 6.07
C ALA A 172 -10.64 -9.14 7.06
N LYS A 173 -11.50 -10.06 6.63
CA LYS A 173 -11.98 -11.17 7.49
C LYS A 173 -11.16 -12.43 7.34
N ASP A 174 -10.69 -12.71 6.11
CA ASP A 174 -9.95 -13.94 5.79
C ASP A 174 -8.44 -13.70 5.79
N TYR A 175 -7.73 -14.48 6.58
CA TYR A 175 -6.28 -14.56 6.63
C TYR A 175 -5.77 -16.00 6.61
N SER A 176 -6.60 -16.93 6.11
CA SER A 176 -6.31 -18.37 6.05
C SER A 176 -5.01 -18.68 5.28
N ASP A 177 -4.66 -17.85 4.30
CA ASP A 177 -3.44 -17.97 3.51
C ASP A 177 -2.15 -17.69 4.28
N ILE A 178 -2.24 -17.07 5.48
CA ILE A 178 -1.09 -16.75 6.34
C ILE A 178 -1.23 -17.30 7.76
N ALA A 179 -2.36 -17.89 8.11
CA ALA A 179 -2.63 -18.36 9.48
C ALA A 179 -1.56 -19.35 10.00
N ALA A 180 -1.10 -20.27 9.14
CA ALA A 180 -0.07 -21.26 9.48
C ALA A 180 1.32 -20.64 9.75
N LEU A 181 1.54 -19.38 9.38
CA LEU A 181 2.79 -18.65 9.63
C LEU A 181 2.79 -17.93 10.99
N ASN A 182 1.71 -18.04 11.76
CA ASN A 182 1.53 -17.33 13.05
C ASN A 182 1.87 -15.83 12.95
N PRO A 183 1.24 -15.06 12.05
CA PRO A 183 1.55 -13.66 11.86
C PRO A 183 1.22 -12.84 13.10
N ARG A 184 2.01 -11.81 13.38
CA ARG A 184 1.72 -10.87 14.45
C ARG A 184 0.63 -9.90 14.01
N GLU A 185 -0.49 -9.84 14.70
CA GLU A 185 -1.49 -8.79 14.53
C GLU A 185 -0.91 -7.46 15.04
N LEU A 186 -0.77 -6.46 14.16
CA LEU A 186 -0.27 -5.13 14.51
C LEU A 186 -1.40 -4.16 14.79
N ILE A 187 -2.43 -4.21 13.97
CA ILE A 187 -3.59 -3.31 14.01
C ILE A 187 -4.83 -4.13 13.74
N LYS A 188 -5.88 -3.82 14.50
CA LYS A 188 -7.23 -4.30 14.26
C LYS A 188 -8.21 -3.16 14.49
N GLU A 189 -8.91 -2.79 13.44
CA GLU A 189 -9.86 -1.67 13.42
C GLU A 189 -11.22 -2.11 12.90
N ASP A 190 -12.27 -1.73 13.59
CA ASP A 190 -13.64 -1.86 13.11
C ASP A 190 -14.05 -0.50 12.51
N LEU A 191 -13.95 -0.39 11.18
CA LEU A 191 -14.23 0.82 10.43
C LEU A 191 -15.66 0.83 9.89
N SER A 192 -16.16 1.97 9.43
CA SER A 192 -17.52 2.14 8.89
C SER A 192 -17.85 1.13 7.77
N TYR A 193 -16.83 0.67 7.06
CA TYR A 193 -16.92 -0.27 5.94
C TYR A 193 -16.43 -1.70 6.27
N GLY A 194 -16.28 -2.00 7.55
CA GLY A 194 -15.94 -3.33 8.05
C GLY A 194 -14.56 -3.43 8.70
N ARG A 195 -14.30 -4.60 9.27
CA ARG A 195 -13.05 -4.88 9.99
C ARG A 195 -11.85 -4.91 9.06
N ARG A 196 -10.77 -4.28 9.51
CA ARG A 196 -9.43 -4.33 8.89
C ARG A 196 -8.41 -4.80 9.90
N VAL A 197 -7.49 -5.64 9.42
CA VAL A 197 -6.38 -6.14 10.24
C VAL A 197 -5.09 -6.02 9.44
N ILE A 198 -4.08 -5.46 10.06
CA ILE A 198 -2.71 -5.45 9.51
C ILE A 198 -1.91 -6.50 10.26
N TYR A 199 -1.45 -7.50 9.53
CA TYR A 199 -0.54 -8.52 10.06
C TYR A 199 0.89 -8.24 9.64
N ALA A 200 1.84 -8.54 10.53
CA ALA A 200 3.27 -8.50 10.22
C ALA A 200 3.86 -9.91 10.18
N LEU A 201 4.70 -10.14 9.18
CA LEU A 201 5.55 -11.31 9.06
C LEU A 201 7.02 -10.89 8.98
N ALA A 202 7.85 -11.41 9.88
CA ALA A 202 9.29 -11.31 9.78
C ALA A 202 9.84 -12.36 8.79
N PRO A 203 11.01 -12.13 8.14
CA PRO A 203 11.63 -13.10 7.24
C PRO A 203 11.83 -14.49 7.87
N SER A 204 12.13 -14.55 9.17
CA SER A 204 12.33 -15.79 9.93
C SER A 204 11.07 -16.66 10.07
N MET A 205 9.89 -16.08 9.90
CA MET A 205 8.58 -16.79 10.00
C MET A 205 8.21 -17.53 8.71
N LEU A 206 8.83 -17.17 7.59
CA LEU A 206 8.56 -17.77 6.27
C LEU A 206 9.35 -19.08 6.14
N ARG A 207 8.72 -20.23 6.30
CA ARG A 207 9.35 -21.56 6.25
C ARG A 207 8.79 -22.41 5.11
#